data_876a87eae3e2d0d50c1b9dc6f0d097c5
#
_entry.id   876a87eae3e2d0d50c1b9dc6f0d097c5
#
_cell.length_a   1.000
_cell.length_b   1.000
_cell.length_c   1.000
_cell.angle_alpha   90.00
_cell.angle_beta   90.00
_cell.angle_gamma   90.00
#
_symmetry.space_group_name_H-M   'P 1'
#
loop_
_entity.id
_entity.type
_entity.pdbx_description
1 polymer ?
#
loop_
_entity_poly.entity_id
_entity_poly.type
_entity_poly.pdbx_seq_one_letter_code
_entity_poly.pdbx_strand_id
1 'polypeptide(L)'
;MATTILIVAAEAFPLAKTGGLGDAITGMARALIQRGVPATILLPAYRGVAKQLDSAHEVARLEDLPGGDARLLAGVCPTSELPFLLLENDALYDRAGLYVDEDGQEHPDNGLRYAALSHAAMRIARGLPGLPRPDVVHAHDWHAALAPMLIREAGIDDVKSVLTIHNLAFQGQFPLEDAAAFGIPPACRGEHATVAWNKLNFMKAGIGYADRVTTVSHTYAREILTPDFGCGLDGLLRERAPDLMGIPNGIDTVLWDPSRDRHLGSLQYHSGDLANKRLCKTVLQREFGLLQDPNATLVVMGSRLTEQKMADVAAEALPRVLEAYPDMQVAILGQGDRRLEGALKALAVQYPQRCATRIGYNEAGAHRLHAGGDILLHGSRFEPFGLTPLYAMRYGTVPIGSRVGGMADTIEDPGADTPLTAMAFANGLLFDGDHVDAMANALSRAMHLRKHPMLWRAMQRNAMSTDFSWQRAVGAYEELLASLVSREDAAQEQGEALSQRHGQARAQAQGKAIDAATPAAEPARNRRTRQARGSMMPV
;
A
#
# COMPACT_ATOMS: atom_id res chain seq x y z
N MET A 1 -22.70 -6.06 13.60
CA MET A 1 -21.68 -5.30 14.34
C MET A 1 -20.80 -4.60 13.31
N ALA A 2 -20.10 -3.51 13.65
CA ALA A 2 -19.15 -2.89 12.70
C ALA A 2 -17.94 -3.80 12.54
N THR A 3 -17.47 -4.01 11.31
CA THR A 3 -16.28 -4.82 10.99
C THR A 3 -15.04 -4.21 11.62
N THR A 4 -14.30 -4.96 12.43
CA THR A 4 -13.08 -4.54 13.12
C THR A 4 -11.83 -4.96 12.36
N ILE A 5 -10.83 -4.08 12.23
CA ILE A 5 -9.67 -4.32 11.40
C ILE A 5 -8.37 -4.19 12.21
N LEU A 6 -7.50 -5.18 12.07
CA LEU A 6 -6.09 -5.09 12.47
C LEU A 6 -5.24 -4.78 11.25
N ILE A 7 -4.69 -3.57 11.19
CA ILE A 7 -3.76 -3.14 10.14
C ILE A 7 -2.35 -3.50 10.59
N VAL A 8 -1.65 -4.33 9.84
CA VAL A 8 -0.29 -4.82 10.18
C VAL A 8 0.71 -4.19 9.22
N ALA A 9 1.60 -3.37 9.73
CA ALA A 9 2.54 -2.62 8.91
C ALA A 9 3.90 -2.41 9.60
N ALA A 10 4.93 -2.18 8.78
CA ALA A 10 6.27 -1.81 9.27
C ALA A 10 6.41 -0.29 9.48
N GLU A 11 5.54 0.51 8.90
CA GLU A 11 5.56 1.96 9.00
C GLU A 11 4.17 2.51 9.34
N ALA A 12 4.13 3.58 10.13
CA ALA A 12 2.95 4.41 10.35
C ALA A 12 3.39 5.82 10.80
N PHE A 13 2.99 6.86 10.05
CA PHE A 13 3.30 8.26 10.38
C PHE A 13 2.49 8.72 11.61
N PRO A 14 3.06 9.49 12.56
CA PRO A 14 4.42 10.01 12.58
C PRO A 14 5.44 9.10 13.29
N LEU A 15 5.05 7.93 13.79
CA LEU A 15 5.84 7.09 14.68
C LEU A 15 7.04 6.43 14.00
N ALA A 16 6.83 5.92 12.78
CA ALA A 16 7.85 5.25 11.99
C ALA A 16 7.59 5.51 10.50
N LYS A 17 8.57 6.11 9.80
CA LYS A 17 8.43 6.46 8.38
C LYS A 17 9.78 6.52 7.69
N THR A 18 9.87 5.85 6.55
CA THR A 18 10.99 6.00 5.60
C THR A 18 10.51 6.40 4.21
N GLY A 19 9.24 6.15 3.89
CA GLY A 19 8.65 6.41 2.59
C GLY A 19 7.15 6.72 2.66
N GLY A 20 6.45 6.46 1.55
CA GLY A 20 5.01 6.70 1.43
C GLY A 20 4.13 5.69 2.16
N LEU A 21 4.70 4.54 2.58
CA LEU A 21 3.95 3.50 3.31
C LEU A 21 3.36 4.05 4.61
N GLY A 22 4.18 4.75 5.40
CA GLY A 22 3.72 5.32 6.67
C GLY A 22 2.57 6.30 6.51
N ASP A 23 2.61 7.16 5.47
CA ASP A 23 1.53 8.11 5.16
C ASP A 23 0.25 7.36 4.73
N ALA A 24 0.39 6.33 3.90
CA ALA A 24 -0.72 5.52 3.41
C ALA A 24 -1.44 4.79 4.56
N ILE A 25 -0.70 4.14 5.45
CA ILE A 25 -1.24 3.41 6.60
C ILE A 25 -2.03 4.35 7.52
N THR A 26 -1.43 5.46 7.91
CA THR A 26 -2.06 6.43 8.82
C THR A 26 -3.28 7.09 8.19
N GLY A 27 -3.18 7.49 6.91
CA GLY A 27 -4.26 8.11 6.18
C GLY A 27 -5.47 7.17 6.00
N MET A 28 -5.22 5.92 5.61
CA MET A 28 -6.25 4.88 5.47
C MET A 28 -6.93 4.58 6.82
N ALA A 29 -6.14 4.32 7.87
CA ALA A 29 -6.67 4.00 9.20
C ALA A 29 -7.57 5.13 9.72
N ARG A 30 -7.12 6.39 9.60
CA ARG A 30 -7.91 7.56 10.00
C ARG A 30 -9.23 7.66 9.22
N ALA A 31 -9.19 7.46 7.90
CA ALA A 31 -10.37 7.54 7.06
C ALA A 31 -11.38 6.40 7.37
N LEU A 32 -10.91 5.18 7.61
CA LEU A 32 -11.75 4.05 8.03
C LEU A 32 -12.44 4.36 9.36
N ILE A 33 -11.72 4.83 10.38
CA ILE A 33 -12.29 5.18 11.68
C ILE A 33 -13.32 6.31 11.55
N GLN A 34 -13.07 7.32 10.74
CA GLN A 34 -14.02 8.40 10.46
C GLN A 34 -15.30 7.92 9.77
N ARG A 35 -15.26 6.81 9.06
CA ARG A 35 -16.40 6.12 8.45
C ARG A 35 -17.09 5.12 9.38
N GLY A 36 -16.62 5.02 10.63
CA GLY A 36 -17.20 4.11 11.63
C GLY A 36 -16.70 2.68 11.55
N VAL A 37 -15.60 2.43 10.84
CA VAL A 37 -14.91 1.14 10.80
C VAL A 37 -13.78 1.14 11.81
N PRO A 38 -13.88 0.44 12.95
CA PRO A 38 -12.84 0.38 13.95
C PRO A 38 -11.56 -0.24 13.38
N ALA A 39 -10.45 0.47 13.45
CA ALA A 39 -9.16 0.02 12.97
C ALA A 39 -8.08 0.25 14.05
N THR A 40 -7.21 -0.74 14.23
CA THR A 40 -6.04 -0.67 15.12
C THR A 40 -4.80 -1.03 14.34
N ILE A 41 -3.72 -0.26 14.50
CA ILE A 41 -2.46 -0.49 13.79
C ILE A 41 -1.52 -1.33 14.67
N LEU A 42 -1.09 -2.50 14.18
CA LEU A 42 -0.01 -3.29 14.76
C LEU A 42 1.31 -2.86 14.10
N LEU A 43 2.22 -2.32 14.91
CA LEU A 43 3.51 -1.77 14.49
C LEU A 43 4.63 -2.33 15.37
N PRO A 44 5.85 -2.60 14.85
CA PRO A 44 7.01 -2.86 15.71
C PRO A 44 7.31 -1.66 16.64
N ALA A 45 7.67 -1.96 17.88
CA ALA A 45 8.10 -0.94 18.84
C ALA A 45 9.55 -0.52 18.55
N TYR A 46 9.79 0.11 17.42
CA TYR A 46 11.12 0.65 17.11
C TYR A 46 11.61 1.61 18.18
N ARG A 47 12.92 1.84 18.22
CA ARG A 47 13.57 2.70 19.21
C ARG A 47 12.80 4.02 19.44
N GLY A 48 12.32 4.18 20.66
CA GLY A 48 11.63 5.41 21.09
C GLY A 48 10.16 5.55 20.67
N VAL A 49 9.60 4.63 19.88
CA VAL A 49 8.20 4.71 19.41
C VAL A 49 7.21 4.57 20.56
N ALA A 50 7.43 3.65 21.49
CA ALA A 50 6.53 3.45 22.63
C ALA A 50 6.37 4.71 23.50
N LYS A 51 7.43 5.54 23.60
CA LYS A 51 7.42 6.80 24.36
C LYS A 51 6.59 7.92 23.69
N GLN A 52 6.20 7.74 22.44
CA GLN A 52 5.40 8.70 21.68
C GLN A 52 3.90 8.40 21.77
N LEU A 53 3.50 7.30 22.40
CA LEU A 53 2.09 6.98 22.63
C LEU A 53 1.63 7.49 23.99
N ASP A 54 0.43 8.06 24.01
CA ASP A 54 -0.27 8.37 25.24
C ASP A 54 -0.77 7.08 25.89
N SER A 55 -0.58 6.99 27.22
CA SER A 55 -1.07 5.87 28.05
C SER A 55 -0.60 4.50 27.58
N ALA A 56 0.59 4.39 27.00
CA ALA A 56 1.14 3.10 26.57
C ALA A 56 1.21 2.12 27.75
N HIS A 57 0.56 0.97 27.65
CA HIS A 57 0.53 -0.05 28.69
C HIS A 57 0.54 -1.45 28.09
N GLU A 58 1.10 -2.41 28.82
CA GLU A 58 1.14 -3.82 28.41
C GLU A 58 -0.27 -4.42 28.46
N VAL A 59 -0.70 -5.03 27.35
CA VAL A 59 -2.00 -5.70 27.22
C VAL A 59 -1.89 -7.21 27.05
N ALA A 60 -0.72 -7.70 26.60
CA ALA A 60 -0.46 -9.13 26.49
C ALA A 60 1.05 -9.42 26.43
N ARG A 61 1.41 -10.67 26.74
CA ARG A 61 2.72 -11.26 26.42
C ARG A 61 2.54 -12.35 25.41
N LEU A 62 3.44 -12.36 24.43
CA LEU A 62 3.49 -13.34 23.35
C LEU A 62 4.78 -14.14 23.54
N GLU A 63 4.64 -15.37 24.01
CA GLU A 63 5.75 -16.30 24.20
C GLU A 63 6.04 -17.05 22.89
N ASP A 64 7.28 -17.50 22.72
CA ASP A 64 7.74 -18.35 21.62
C ASP A 64 7.49 -17.73 20.21
N LEU A 65 7.63 -16.41 20.06
CA LEU A 65 7.68 -15.80 18.75
C LEU A 65 9.05 -16.02 18.08
N PRO A 66 9.13 -15.96 16.73
CA PRO A 66 10.41 -15.81 16.06
C PRO A 66 11.23 -14.67 16.69
N GLY A 67 12.45 -14.96 17.13
CA GLY A 67 13.29 -13.98 17.84
C GLY A 67 13.02 -13.82 19.34
N GLY A 68 12.17 -14.66 19.94
CA GLY A 68 11.91 -14.73 21.38
C GLY A 68 10.61 -14.05 21.82
N ASP A 69 10.44 -13.97 23.13
CA ASP A 69 9.23 -13.43 23.75
C ASP A 69 9.10 -11.92 23.48
N ALA A 70 7.86 -11.47 23.34
CA ALA A 70 7.54 -10.06 23.11
C ALA A 70 6.39 -9.60 24.00
N ARG A 71 6.37 -8.29 24.28
CA ARG A 71 5.21 -7.64 24.90
C ARG A 71 4.38 -6.96 23.84
N LEU A 72 3.08 -6.94 24.05
CA LEU A 72 2.16 -6.16 23.25
C LEU A 72 1.70 -4.96 24.06
N LEU A 73 2.04 -3.76 23.58
CA LEU A 73 1.68 -2.50 24.24
C LEU A 73 0.54 -1.85 23.48
N ALA A 74 -0.53 -1.44 24.17
CA ALA A 74 -1.59 -0.63 23.59
C ALA A 74 -1.43 0.83 23.97
N GLY A 75 -1.78 1.74 23.06
CA GLY A 75 -1.75 3.18 23.30
C GLY A 75 -2.33 3.96 22.12
N VAL A 76 -2.46 5.27 22.29
CA VAL A 76 -2.96 6.17 21.25
C VAL A 76 -1.84 7.15 20.88
N CYS A 77 -1.62 7.35 19.59
CA CYS A 77 -0.68 8.37 19.13
C CYS A 77 -1.34 9.76 19.21
N PRO A 78 -0.84 10.70 20.02
CA PRO A 78 -1.50 12.01 20.23
C PRO A 78 -1.55 12.87 18.96
N THR A 79 -0.60 12.67 18.03
CA THR A 79 -0.55 13.45 16.79
C THR A 79 -1.54 12.94 15.73
N SER A 80 -1.70 11.62 15.63
CA SER A 80 -2.61 11.01 14.65
C SER A 80 -3.97 10.66 15.21
N GLU A 81 -4.11 10.63 16.55
CA GLU A 81 -5.31 10.19 17.30
C GLU A 81 -5.71 8.73 17.01
N LEU A 82 -4.76 7.94 16.51
CA LEU A 82 -5.00 6.54 16.13
C LEU A 82 -4.60 5.57 17.25
N PRO A 83 -5.35 4.47 17.42
CA PRO A 83 -4.98 3.40 18.34
C PRO A 83 -3.89 2.51 17.73
N PHE A 84 -2.89 2.17 18.53
CA PHE A 84 -1.78 1.31 18.17
C PHE A 84 -1.68 0.12 19.13
N LEU A 85 -1.27 -1.00 18.57
CA LEU A 85 -0.63 -2.10 19.26
C LEU A 85 0.84 -2.12 18.82
N LEU A 86 1.76 -2.01 19.78
CA LEU A 86 3.19 -2.08 19.50
C LEU A 86 3.72 -3.44 19.92
N LEU A 87 4.39 -4.12 18.99
CA LEU A 87 5.13 -5.34 19.28
C LEU A 87 6.51 -4.97 19.81
N GLU A 88 6.72 -5.13 21.11
CA GLU A 88 7.96 -4.77 21.78
C GLU A 88 8.82 -6.02 22.03
N ASN A 89 9.99 -6.03 21.41
CA ASN A 89 11.10 -6.94 21.66
C ASN A 89 12.39 -6.16 21.36
N ASP A 90 13.13 -5.82 22.41
CA ASP A 90 14.31 -4.94 22.32
C ASP A 90 15.40 -5.54 21.42
N ALA A 91 15.56 -6.87 21.43
CA ALA A 91 16.53 -7.55 20.58
C ALA A 91 16.24 -7.36 19.09
N LEU A 92 14.97 -7.28 18.72
CA LEU A 92 14.54 -7.12 17.32
C LEU A 92 14.41 -5.64 16.90
N TYR A 93 13.95 -4.75 17.80
CA TYR A 93 13.46 -3.43 17.37
C TYR A 93 14.16 -2.23 18.02
N ASP A 94 14.86 -2.37 19.17
CA ASP A 94 15.57 -1.23 19.77
C ASP A 94 16.93 -0.99 19.13
N ARG A 95 16.88 -0.50 17.89
CA ARG A 95 18.08 -0.18 17.07
C ARG A 95 17.84 1.04 16.18
N ALA A 96 18.92 1.59 15.65
CA ALA A 96 18.85 2.69 14.69
C ALA A 96 18.29 2.21 13.34
N GLY A 97 17.47 3.04 12.71
CA GLY A 97 16.86 2.76 11.41
C GLY A 97 15.76 1.69 11.46
N LEU A 98 14.86 1.73 10.48
CA LEU A 98 13.76 0.77 10.39
C LEU A 98 14.21 -0.53 9.70
N TYR A 99 14.86 -0.41 8.55
CA TYR A 99 15.25 -1.53 7.68
C TYR A 99 16.76 -1.66 7.53
N VAL A 100 17.46 -0.54 7.66
CA VAL A 100 18.90 -0.41 7.46
C VAL A 100 19.54 0.25 8.68
N ASP A 101 20.80 -0.01 8.89
CA ASP A 101 21.62 0.63 9.91
C ASP A 101 22.06 2.05 9.52
N GLU A 102 22.93 2.65 10.32
CA GLU A 102 23.46 4.01 10.10
C GLU A 102 24.35 4.09 8.87
N ASP A 103 24.91 2.98 8.42
CA ASP A 103 25.73 2.86 7.21
C ASP A 103 24.90 2.56 5.94
N GLY A 104 23.58 2.40 6.09
CA GLY A 104 22.63 2.07 5.02
C GLY A 104 22.63 0.60 4.61
N GLN A 105 23.19 -0.29 5.45
CA GLN A 105 23.16 -1.73 5.24
C GLN A 105 21.89 -2.32 5.85
N GLU A 106 21.25 -3.26 5.14
CA GLU A 106 20.09 -3.96 5.68
C GLU A 106 20.43 -4.70 6.97
N HIS A 107 19.53 -4.66 7.96
CA HIS A 107 19.70 -5.49 9.14
C HIS A 107 19.61 -6.96 8.75
N PRO A 108 20.60 -7.79 9.11
CA PRO A 108 20.69 -9.18 8.66
C PRO A 108 19.55 -10.06 9.19
N ASP A 109 18.89 -9.62 10.25
CA ASP A 109 17.76 -10.30 10.90
C ASP A 109 16.39 -9.72 10.47
N ASN A 110 16.31 -8.95 9.39
CA ASN A 110 15.02 -8.40 8.92
C ASN A 110 13.97 -9.49 8.68
N GLY A 111 14.36 -10.67 8.18
CA GLY A 111 13.43 -11.80 8.04
C GLY A 111 12.82 -12.22 9.38
N LEU A 112 13.64 -12.34 10.42
CA LEU A 112 13.19 -12.69 11.76
C LEU A 112 12.27 -11.63 12.39
N ARG A 113 12.64 -10.36 12.25
CA ARG A 113 11.89 -9.19 12.75
C ARG A 113 10.47 -9.16 12.21
N TYR A 114 10.30 -9.34 10.91
CA TYR A 114 9.00 -9.26 10.26
C TYR A 114 8.23 -10.58 10.25
N ALA A 115 8.91 -11.72 10.43
CA ALA A 115 8.25 -12.96 10.82
C ALA A 115 7.60 -12.82 12.20
N ALA A 116 8.31 -12.25 13.20
CA ALA A 116 7.73 -11.97 14.52
C ALA A 116 6.48 -11.10 14.46
N LEU A 117 6.49 -10.02 13.64
CA LEU A 117 5.33 -9.15 13.42
C LEU A 117 4.13 -9.93 12.85
N SER A 118 4.37 -10.78 11.85
CA SER A 118 3.33 -11.61 11.22
C SER A 118 2.77 -12.65 12.18
N HIS A 119 3.62 -13.28 13.01
CA HIS A 119 3.16 -14.20 14.05
C HIS A 119 2.35 -13.48 15.14
N ALA A 120 2.74 -12.29 15.55
CA ALA A 120 1.94 -11.48 16.48
C ALA A 120 0.54 -11.18 15.91
N ALA A 121 0.45 -10.82 14.65
CA ALA A 121 -0.83 -10.61 13.96
C ALA A 121 -1.70 -11.89 13.98
N MET A 122 -1.14 -13.06 13.69
CA MET A 122 -1.83 -14.34 13.77
C MET A 122 -2.30 -14.66 15.21
N ARG A 123 -1.46 -14.39 16.24
CA ARG A 123 -1.86 -14.59 17.64
C ARG A 123 -3.03 -13.69 18.04
N ILE A 124 -3.05 -12.42 17.59
CA ILE A 124 -4.17 -11.49 17.82
C ILE A 124 -5.44 -12.00 17.09
N ALA A 125 -5.29 -12.45 15.84
CA ALA A 125 -6.39 -13.04 15.08
C ALA A 125 -6.99 -14.30 15.73
N ARG A 126 -6.15 -15.11 16.38
CA ARG A 126 -6.62 -16.28 17.16
C ARG A 126 -7.42 -15.87 18.39
N GLY A 127 -7.18 -14.68 18.92
CA GLY A 127 -7.79 -14.14 20.13
C GLY A 127 -6.82 -14.16 21.31
N LEU A 128 -6.68 -13.00 21.94
CA LEU A 128 -5.89 -12.82 23.17
C LEU A 128 -6.82 -12.31 24.28
N PRO A 129 -6.66 -12.79 25.52
CA PRO A 129 -7.46 -12.33 26.64
C PRO A 129 -7.38 -10.81 26.80
N GLY A 130 -8.54 -10.14 26.87
CA GLY A 130 -8.61 -8.69 27.07
C GLY A 130 -8.44 -7.84 25.82
N LEU A 131 -8.15 -8.43 24.66
CA LEU A 131 -8.07 -7.71 23.39
C LEU A 131 -9.25 -8.08 22.47
N PRO A 132 -9.87 -7.10 21.80
CA PRO A 132 -10.85 -7.38 20.75
C PRO A 132 -10.20 -8.20 19.63
N ARG A 133 -10.89 -9.25 19.20
CA ARG A 133 -10.49 -10.04 18.04
C ARG A 133 -10.89 -9.30 16.77
N PRO A 134 -10.01 -9.15 15.79
CA PRO A 134 -10.35 -8.51 14.52
C PRO A 134 -11.19 -9.45 13.64
N ASP A 135 -12.08 -8.88 12.83
CA ASP A 135 -12.78 -9.60 11.76
C ASP A 135 -11.87 -9.71 10.51
N VAL A 136 -11.00 -8.72 10.32
CA VAL A 136 -10.07 -8.68 9.19
C VAL A 136 -8.66 -8.32 9.65
N VAL A 137 -7.66 -9.08 9.18
CA VAL A 137 -6.24 -8.72 9.26
C VAL A 137 -5.81 -8.17 7.92
N HIS A 138 -5.42 -6.89 7.90
CA HIS A 138 -4.96 -6.20 6.72
C HIS A 138 -3.44 -6.04 6.76
N ALA A 139 -2.74 -6.92 6.05
CA ALA A 139 -1.28 -6.96 5.97
C ALA A 139 -0.77 -6.02 4.88
N HIS A 140 0.32 -5.30 5.15
CA HIS A 140 0.90 -4.35 4.21
C HIS A 140 2.34 -4.70 3.87
N ASP A 141 2.62 -4.87 2.57
CA ASP A 141 3.90 -5.25 1.97
C ASP A 141 4.48 -6.55 2.54
N TRP A 142 5.70 -6.88 2.10
CA TRP A 142 6.39 -8.11 2.50
C TRP A 142 6.59 -8.25 4.01
N HIS A 143 6.65 -7.15 4.73
CA HIS A 143 6.85 -7.09 6.18
C HIS A 143 5.73 -7.76 6.98
N ALA A 144 4.53 -7.78 6.44
CA ALA A 144 3.37 -8.41 7.08
C ALA A 144 2.83 -9.60 6.27
N ALA A 145 3.45 -9.93 5.14
CA ALA A 145 2.90 -10.85 4.14
C ALA A 145 2.85 -12.33 4.60
N LEU A 146 3.58 -12.72 5.65
CA LEU A 146 3.40 -14.05 6.24
C LEU A 146 2.09 -14.19 7.03
N ALA A 147 1.48 -13.09 7.51
CA ALA A 147 0.31 -13.16 8.37
C ALA A 147 -0.89 -13.90 7.74
N PRO A 148 -1.29 -13.67 6.47
CA PRO A 148 -2.35 -14.43 5.82
C PRO A 148 -2.09 -15.94 5.81
N MET A 149 -0.88 -16.36 5.49
CA MET A 149 -0.50 -17.78 5.50
C MET A 149 -0.58 -18.36 6.91
N LEU A 150 -0.03 -17.67 7.91
CA LEU A 150 -0.02 -18.15 9.28
C LEU A 150 -1.44 -18.25 9.87
N ILE A 151 -2.34 -17.33 9.53
CA ILE A 151 -3.75 -17.35 9.93
C ILE A 151 -4.44 -18.60 9.35
N ARG A 152 -4.25 -18.86 8.06
CA ARG A 152 -4.81 -20.02 7.36
C ARG A 152 -4.30 -21.34 7.92
N GLU A 153 -2.99 -21.47 8.10
CA GLU A 153 -2.35 -22.67 8.66
C GLU A 153 -2.69 -22.90 10.14
N ALA A 154 -3.06 -21.85 10.86
CA ALA A 154 -3.54 -21.94 12.23
C ALA A 154 -5.00 -22.40 12.33
N GLY A 155 -5.72 -22.63 11.21
CA GLY A 155 -7.13 -23.01 11.16
C GLY A 155 -8.06 -21.89 11.65
N ILE A 156 -7.69 -20.63 11.43
CA ILE A 156 -8.49 -19.46 11.81
C ILE A 156 -9.29 -19.04 10.56
N ASP A 157 -10.45 -19.66 10.35
CA ASP A 157 -11.23 -19.48 9.12
C ASP A 157 -12.19 -18.29 9.17
N ASP A 158 -12.55 -17.85 10.37
CA ASP A 158 -13.50 -16.78 10.67
C ASP A 158 -12.85 -15.37 10.74
N VAL A 159 -11.54 -15.26 10.54
CA VAL A 159 -10.83 -13.99 10.36
C VAL A 159 -10.34 -13.91 8.92
N LYS A 160 -10.79 -12.89 8.20
CA LYS A 160 -10.37 -12.67 6.80
C LYS A 160 -9.04 -11.94 6.71
N SER A 161 -8.36 -12.13 5.61
CA SER A 161 -7.05 -11.53 5.36
C SER A 161 -7.01 -10.74 4.06
N VAL A 162 -6.45 -9.54 4.12
CA VAL A 162 -6.15 -8.69 2.96
C VAL A 162 -4.65 -8.45 2.92
N LEU A 163 -4.03 -8.58 1.75
CA LEU A 163 -2.66 -8.12 1.51
C LEU A 163 -2.69 -6.92 0.59
N THR A 164 -2.11 -5.79 1.01
CA THR A 164 -1.83 -4.65 0.13
C THR A 164 -0.37 -4.64 -0.29
N ILE A 165 -0.14 -4.66 -1.60
CA ILE A 165 1.18 -4.52 -2.22
C ILE A 165 1.40 -3.03 -2.53
N HIS A 166 2.29 -2.37 -1.76
CA HIS A 166 2.69 -0.99 -2.02
C HIS A 166 3.83 -0.93 -3.02
N ASN A 167 4.75 -1.90 -3.01
CA ASN A 167 5.82 -2.02 -4.00
C ASN A 167 6.30 -3.46 -4.15
N LEU A 168 5.94 -4.09 -5.26
CA LEU A 168 6.25 -5.49 -5.55
C LEU A 168 7.76 -5.77 -5.76
N ALA A 169 8.56 -4.73 -6.00
CA ALA A 169 10.02 -4.89 -6.11
C ALA A 169 10.68 -5.31 -4.79
N PHE A 170 10.02 -5.08 -3.66
CA PHE A 170 10.46 -5.51 -2.34
C PHE A 170 9.64 -6.71 -1.90
N GLN A 171 10.27 -7.89 -1.82
CA GLN A 171 9.55 -9.15 -1.66
C GLN A 171 9.86 -9.88 -0.34
N GLY A 172 10.85 -9.42 0.43
CA GLY A 172 11.29 -10.13 1.63
C GLY A 172 11.85 -11.52 1.28
N GLN A 173 13.02 -11.53 0.63
CA GLN A 173 13.69 -12.75 0.19
C GLN A 173 14.81 -13.14 1.14
N PHE A 174 14.76 -14.38 1.66
CA PHE A 174 15.69 -14.86 2.67
C PHE A 174 16.18 -16.29 2.34
N PRO A 175 17.27 -16.75 2.98
CA PRO A 175 17.75 -18.13 2.82
C PRO A 175 16.70 -19.18 3.22
N LEU A 176 16.70 -20.34 2.53
CA LEU A 176 15.75 -21.44 2.84
C LEU A 176 15.96 -22.04 4.24
N GLU A 177 17.19 -22.08 4.70
CA GLU A 177 17.58 -22.58 6.01
C GLU A 177 16.93 -21.82 7.17
N ASP A 178 16.56 -20.55 6.95
CA ASP A 178 15.92 -19.69 7.97
C ASP A 178 14.44 -20.00 8.18
N ALA A 179 13.82 -20.85 7.35
CA ALA A 179 12.39 -21.15 7.41
C ALA A 179 11.92 -21.62 8.80
N ALA A 180 12.74 -22.41 9.50
CA ALA A 180 12.43 -22.89 10.85
C ALA A 180 12.51 -21.75 11.88
N ALA A 181 13.53 -20.90 11.78
CA ALA A 181 13.72 -19.74 12.67
C ALA A 181 12.59 -18.70 12.49
N PHE A 182 12.07 -18.54 11.27
CA PHE A 182 10.93 -17.68 10.98
C PHE A 182 9.57 -18.30 11.35
N GLY A 183 9.56 -19.52 11.93
CA GLY A 183 8.33 -20.20 12.32
C GLY A 183 7.43 -20.56 11.14
N ILE A 184 7.98 -20.69 9.92
CA ILE A 184 7.20 -21.11 8.74
C ILE A 184 6.84 -22.59 8.90
N PRO A 185 5.53 -22.96 8.84
CA PRO A 185 5.10 -24.34 8.96
C PRO A 185 5.79 -25.26 7.93
N PRO A 186 6.18 -26.50 8.28
CA PRO A 186 6.82 -27.40 7.34
C PRO A 186 6.05 -27.61 6.03
N ALA A 187 4.72 -27.64 6.08
CA ALA A 187 3.85 -27.76 4.91
C ALA A 187 3.97 -26.56 3.95
N CYS A 188 4.41 -25.39 4.43
CA CYS A 188 4.53 -24.17 3.63
C CYS A 188 5.96 -23.90 3.12
N ARG A 189 6.93 -24.79 3.37
CA ARG A 189 8.34 -24.60 2.99
C ARG A 189 8.65 -25.08 1.57
N GLY A 190 7.78 -24.80 0.60
CA GLY A 190 7.93 -25.25 -0.78
C GLY A 190 7.54 -24.19 -1.81
N GLU A 191 7.78 -24.53 -3.09
CA GLU A 191 7.47 -23.64 -4.22
C GLU A 191 5.97 -23.34 -4.36
N HIS A 192 5.11 -24.21 -3.84
CA HIS A 192 3.67 -24.00 -3.80
C HIS A 192 3.23 -22.89 -2.81
N ALA A 193 4.10 -22.49 -1.88
CA ALA A 193 3.76 -21.54 -0.81
C ALA A 193 4.78 -20.40 -0.67
N THR A 194 5.92 -20.66 -0.01
CA THR A 194 6.86 -19.58 0.39
C THR A 194 8.13 -19.52 -0.44
N VAL A 195 8.40 -20.49 -1.31
CA VAL A 195 9.70 -20.56 -2.01
C VAL A 195 9.57 -20.00 -3.44
N ALA A 196 10.48 -19.12 -3.80
CA ALA A 196 10.72 -18.65 -5.16
C ALA A 196 12.22 -18.49 -5.39
N TRP A 197 12.73 -18.92 -6.57
CA TRP A 197 14.14 -18.81 -6.96
C TRP A 197 15.12 -19.34 -5.90
N ASN A 198 14.79 -20.45 -5.30
CA ASN A 198 15.57 -21.09 -4.23
C ASN A 198 15.79 -20.20 -2.99
N LYS A 199 14.83 -19.32 -2.71
CA LYS A 199 14.78 -18.47 -1.50
C LYS A 199 13.39 -18.49 -0.90
N LEU A 200 13.29 -18.24 0.40
CA LEU A 200 12.02 -17.85 1.00
C LEU A 200 11.59 -16.51 0.41
N ASN A 201 10.30 -16.34 0.18
CA ASN A 201 9.72 -15.12 -0.35
C ASN A 201 8.41 -14.82 0.38
N PHE A 202 8.44 -13.82 1.28
CA PHE A 202 7.30 -13.48 2.12
C PHE A 202 6.13 -12.91 1.30
N MET A 203 6.44 -12.06 0.30
CA MET A 203 5.42 -11.49 -0.58
C MET A 203 4.66 -12.59 -1.33
N LYS A 204 5.37 -13.61 -1.83
CA LYS A 204 4.75 -14.77 -2.48
C LYS A 204 3.77 -15.48 -1.55
N ALA A 205 4.14 -15.72 -0.30
CA ALA A 205 3.26 -16.33 0.68
C ALA A 205 1.98 -15.50 0.89
N GLY A 206 2.13 -14.19 1.07
CA GLY A 206 0.99 -13.29 1.25
C GLY A 206 0.05 -13.27 0.06
N ILE A 207 0.58 -13.19 -1.17
CA ILE A 207 -0.21 -13.24 -2.41
C ILE A 207 -0.96 -14.57 -2.52
N GLY A 208 -0.31 -15.68 -2.21
CA GLY A 208 -0.90 -17.01 -2.32
C GLY A 208 -2.03 -17.28 -1.33
N TYR A 209 -1.94 -16.76 -0.12
CA TYR A 209 -2.81 -17.13 1.00
C TYR A 209 -3.85 -16.07 1.42
N ALA A 210 -3.67 -14.79 1.07
CA ALA A 210 -4.65 -13.76 1.41
C ALA A 210 -6.01 -13.99 0.72
N ASP A 211 -7.11 -13.70 1.41
CA ASP A 211 -8.47 -13.78 0.83
C ASP A 211 -8.66 -12.74 -0.28
N ARG A 212 -8.00 -11.58 -0.14
CA ARG A 212 -7.92 -10.54 -1.17
C ARG A 212 -6.52 -9.97 -1.24
N VAL A 213 -6.11 -9.65 -2.45
CA VAL A 213 -4.87 -8.91 -2.74
C VAL A 213 -5.25 -7.55 -3.29
N THR A 214 -4.68 -6.49 -2.73
CA THR A 214 -4.84 -5.14 -3.26
C THR A 214 -3.50 -4.54 -3.63
N THR A 215 -3.52 -3.58 -4.52
CA THR A 215 -2.38 -2.70 -4.77
C THR A 215 -2.86 -1.26 -4.92
N VAL A 216 -1.93 -0.32 -5.02
CA VAL A 216 -2.18 1.10 -4.74
C VAL A 216 -2.60 1.93 -5.95
N SER A 217 -2.86 1.31 -7.11
CA SER A 217 -3.44 1.99 -8.28
C SER A 217 -4.06 1.01 -9.27
N HIS A 218 -4.99 1.48 -10.09
CA HIS A 218 -5.64 0.64 -11.11
C HIS A 218 -4.65 0.23 -12.21
N THR A 219 -3.80 1.14 -12.64
CA THR A 219 -2.79 0.84 -13.65
C THR A 219 -1.73 -0.11 -13.11
N TYR A 220 -1.24 0.10 -11.89
CA TYR A 220 -0.27 -0.81 -11.30
C TYR A 220 -0.82 -2.23 -11.10
N ALA A 221 -2.11 -2.37 -10.75
CA ALA A 221 -2.77 -3.68 -10.69
C ALA A 221 -2.74 -4.44 -12.03
N ARG A 222 -2.76 -3.73 -13.17
CA ARG A 222 -2.59 -4.33 -14.50
C ARG A 222 -1.13 -4.60 -14.84
N GLU A 223 -0.24 -3.67 -14.50
CA GLU A 223 1.20 -3.76 -14.77
C GLU A 223 1.83 -4.97 -14.09
N ILE A 224 1.54 -5.22 -12.81
CA ILE A 224 2.13 -6.34 -12.05
C ILE A 224 1.68 -7.73 -12.53
N LEU A 225 0.69 -7.82 -13.41
CA LEU A 225 0.31 -9.05 -14.11
C LEU A 225 1.22 -9.36 -15.33
N THR A 226 2.10 -8.44 -15.70
CA THR A 226 3.01 -8.59 -16.83
C THR A 226 4.41 -8.98 -16.37
N PRO A 227 5.21 -9.68 -17.21
CA PRO A 227 6.59 -10.03 -16.89
C PRO A 227 7.48 -8.81 -16.57
N ASP A 228 7.23 -7.68 -17.23
CA ASP A 228 8.05 -6.46 -17.09
C ASP A 228 7.92 -5.82 -15.70
N PHE A 229 6.74 -5.91 -15.07
CA PHE A 229 6.45 -5.27 -13.78
C PHE A 229 6.12 -6.26 -12.65
N GLY A 230 5.88 -7.53 -12.97
CA GLY A 230 5.50 -8.55 -11.99
C GLY A 230 6.65 -9.06 -11.13
N CYS A 231 7.88 -8.59 -11.36
CA CYS A 231 9.07 -8.94 -10.59
C CYS A 231 9.22 -10.47 -10.41
N GLY A 232 8.80 -11.24 -11.43
CA GLY A 232 8.80 -12.71 -11.45
C GLY A 232 7.65 -13.36 -10.68
N LEU A 233 6.75 -12.60 -10.05
CA LEU A 233 5.52 -13.10 -9.41
C LEU A 233 4.27 -12.91 -10.30
N ASP A 234 4.44 -12.43 -11.54
CA ASP A 234 3.36 -12.20 -12.50
C ASP A 234 2.53 -13.46 -12.79
N GLY A 235 3.14 -14.64 -12.79
CA GLY A 235 2.44 -15.92 -12.93
C GLY A 235 1.44 -16.15 -11.80
N LEU A 236 1.90 -16.05 -10.56
CA LEU A 236 1.04 -16.17 -9.37
C LEU A 236 -0.02 -15.06 -9.31
N LEU A 237 0.35 -13.83 -9.65
CA LEU A 237 -0.60 -12.71 -9.66
C LEU A 237 -1.69 -12.89 -10.71
N ARG A 238 -1.38 -13.47 -11.89
CA ARG A 238 -2.40 -13.84 -12.90
C ARG A 238 -3.36 -14.91 -12.40
N GLU A 239 -2.87 -15.91 -11.66
CA GLU A 239 -3.73 -16.92 -11.01
C GLU A 239 -4.65 -16.28 -9.98
N ARG A 240 -4.18 -15.25 -9.28
CA ARG A 240 -4.93 -14.50 -8.27
C ARG A 240 -5.63 -13.25 -8.82
N ALA A 241 -5.66 -13.05 -10.16
CA ALA A 241 -6.29 -11.87 -10.77
C ALA A 241 -7.76 -11.64 -10.36
N PRO A 242 -8.60 -12.68 -10.14
CA PRO A 242 -9.97 -12.47 -9.64
C PRO A 242 -10.05 -11.87 -8.23
N ASP A 243 -9.00 -12.01 -7.44
CA ASP A 243 -8.91 -11.51 -6.07
C ASP A 243 -8.03 -10.25 -5.96
N LEU A 244 -7.42 -9.82 -7.08
CA LEU A 244 -6.55 -8.64 -7.13
C LEU A 244 -7.36 -7.38 -7.47
N MET A 245 -7.21 -6.34 -6.68
CA MET A 245 -7.85 -5.04 -6.89
C MET A 245 -6.84 -3.89 -6.76
N GLY A 246 -6.89 -2.92 -7.69
CA GLY A 246 -6.20 -1.64 -7.55
C GLY A 246 -7.05 -0.65 -6.76
N ILE A 247 -6.58 -0.20 -5.61
CA ILE A 247 -7.24 0.84 -4.80
C ILE A 247 -6.28 2.01 -4.64
N PRO A 248 -6.52 3.15 -5.32
CA PRO A 248 -5.65 4.32 -5.23
C PRO A 248 -5.50 4.84 -3.80
N ASN A 249 -4.28 5.19 -3.40
CA ASN A 249 -4.05 5.86 -2.13
C ASN A 249 -4.66 7.27 -2.13
N GLY A 250 -4.98 7.76 -0.93
CA GLY A 250 -5.22 9.17 -0.70
C GLY A 250 -3.98 9.90 -0.17
N ILE A 251 -4.11 11.21 0.01
CA ILE A 251 -3.15 12.03 0.74
C ILE A 251 -3.82 12.71 1.94
N ASP A 252 -3.02 13.09 2.94
CA ASP A 252 -3.49 13.94 4.04
C ASP A 252 -3.63 15.38 3.54
N THR A 253 -4.85 15.77 3.21
CA THR A 253 -5.18 17.11 2.68
C THR A 253 -5.19 18.20 3.75
N VAL A 254 -4.97 17.85 5.02
CA VAL A 254 -4.77 18.81 6.11
C VAL A 254 -3.29 19.15 6.24
N LEU A 255 -2.44 18.14 6.22
CA LEU A 255 -0.98 18.28 6.27
C LEU A 255 -0.45 18.97 4.99
N TRP A 256 -0.91 18.52 3.83
CA TRP A 256 -0.54 19.03 2.50
C TRP A 256 -1.55 20.07 2.01
N ASP A 257 -1.62 21.22 2.69
CA ASP A 257 -2.53 22.31 2.34
C ASP A 257 -1.81 23.67 2.40
N PRO A 258 -1.51 24.31 1.26
CA PRO A 258 -0.78 25.57 1.25
C PRO A 258 -1.50 26.72 1.97
N SER A 259 -2.81 26.60 2.25
CA SER A 259 -3.58 27.63 2.99
C SER A 259 -3.32 27.63 4.50
N ARG A 260 -2.76 26.54 5.05
CA ARG A 260 -2.50 26.37 6.49
C ARG A 260 -1.14 25.75 6.79
N ASP A 261 -0.32 25.51 5.77
CA ASP A 261 0.99 24.90 5.94
C ASP A 261 1.92 25.77 6.77
N ARG A 262 2.30 25.27 7.96
CA ARG A 262 3.21 25.95 8.88
C ARG A 262 4.61 26.21 8.31
N HIS A 263 5.04 25.39 7.32
CA HIS A 263 6.35 25.50 6.69
C HIS A 263 6.46 26.67 5.71
N LEU A 264 5.33 27.31 5.37
CA LEU A 264 5.25 28.50 4.53
C LEU A 264 5.22 29.81 5.35
N GLY A 265 5.00 29.72 6.67
CA GLY A 265 4.88 30.89 7.54
C GLY A 265 3.77 31.85 7.10
N SER A 266 4.13 33.12 6.82
CA SER A 266 3.18 34.14 6.34
C SER A 266 2.89 34.06 4.83
N LEU A 267 3.50 33.11 4.10
CA LEU A 267 3.35 32.98 2.65
C LEU A 267 2.30 31.93 2.25
N GLN A 268 1.37 31.61 3.13
CA GLN A 268 0.25 30.72 2.85
C GLN A 268 -0.62 31.26 1.70
N TYR A 269 -1.21 30.36 0.90
CA TYR A 269 -2.04 30.73 -0.25
C TYR A 269 -3.07 29.62 -0.55
N HIS A 270 -4.02 29.89 -1.44
CA HIS A 270 -5.04 28.94 -1.87
C HIS A 270 -5.32 29.04 -3.38
N SER A 271 -6.09 28.13 -3.94
CA SER A 271 -6.37 28.04 -5.40
C SER A 271 -7.00 29.30 -6.00
N GLY A 272 -7.71 30.10 -5.20
CA GLY A 272 -8.32 31.37 -5.63
C GLY A 272 -7.32 32.53 -5.72
N ASP A 273 -6.23 32.49 -4.93
CA ASP A 273 -5.17 33.52 -4.92
C ASP A 273 -3.79 32.88 -4.80
N LEU A 274 -3.04 32.95 -5.88
CA LEU A 274 -1.66 32.42 -5.99
C LEU A 274 -0.57 33.52 -5.85
N ALA A 275 -0.90 34.70 -5.32
CA ALA A 275 0.09 35.78 -5.18
C ALA A 275 1.27 35.32 -4.29
N ASN A 276 0.98 34.72 -3.15
CA ASN A 276 2.03 34.23 -2.24
C ASN A 276 2.82 33.02 -2.81
N LYS A 277 2.25 32.24 -3.76
CA LYS A 277 3.03 31.19 -4.45
C LYS A 277 4.23 31.79 -5.20
N ARG A 278 4.09 32.98 -5.78
CA ARG A 278 5.21 33.68 -6.42
C ARG A 278 6.28 34.09 -5.42
N LEU A 279 5.87 34.49 -4.21
CA LEU A 279 6.82 34.81 -3.13
C LEU A 279 7.51 33.53 -2.61
N CYS A 280 6.78 32.43 -2.49
CA CYS A 280 7.36 31.12 -2.17
C CYS A 280 8.44 30.72 -3.19
N LYS A 281 8.24 31.00 -4.51
CA LYS A 281 9.26 30.79 -5.53
C LYS A 281 10.53 31.61 -5.24
N THR A 282 10.40 32.89 -4.95
CA THR A 282 11.53 33.76 -4.64
C THR A 282 12.29 33.28 -3.39
N VAL A 283 11.57 32.80 -2.37
CA VAL A 283 12.19 32.22 -1.17
C VAL A 283 12.94 30.94 -1.53
N LEU A 284 12.36 30.07 -2.35
CA LEU A 284 12.99 28.82 -2.78
C LEU A 284 14.24 29.08 -3.63
N GLN A 285 14.17 30.03 -4.59
CA GLN A 285 15.33 30.46 -5.39
C GLN A 285 16.47 30.91 -4.47
N ARG A 286 16.19 31.77 -3.49
CA ARG A 286 17.17 32.23 -2.51
C ARG A 286 17.74 31.08 -1.67
N GLU A 287 16.89 30.20 -1.17
CA GLU A 287 17.33 29.02 -0.41
C GLU A 287 18.30 28.15 -1.21
N PHE A 288 18.03 27.94 -2.49
CA PHE A 288 18.86 27.12 -3.36
C PHE A 288 20.05 27.88 -3.97
N GLY A 289 20.19 29.18 -3.74
CA GLY A 289 21.25 29.99 -4.36
C GLY A 289 21.05 30.22 -5.85
N LEU A 290 19.83 30.12 -6.34
CA LEU A 290 19.44 30.42 -7.71
C LEU A 290 19.27 31.95 -7.87
N LEU A 291 19.35 32.43 -9.12
CA LEU A 291 19.02 33.82 -9.44
C LEU A 291 17.56 34.08 -9.07
N GLN A 292 17.30 35.11 -8.26
CA GLN A 292 15.95 35.50 -7.89
C GLN A 292 15.26 36.21 -9.06
N ASP A 293 14.63 35.43 -9.93
CA ASP A 293 13.86 35.93 -11.08
C ASP A 293 12.43 35.37 -10.98
N PRO A 294 11.42 36.22 -10.69
CA PRO A 294 10.03 35.80 -10.61
C PRO A 294 9.45 35.30 -11.95
N ASN A 295 10.08 35.68 -13.09
CA ASN A 295 9.63 35.27 -14.41
C ASN A 295 10.24 33.94 -14.86
N ALA A 296 11.36 33.52 -14.27
CA ALA A 296 11.96 32.23 -14.57
C ALA A 296 10.99 31.09 -14.27
N THR A 297 11.00 30.05 -15.10
CA THR A 297 10.24 28.82 -14.85
C THR A 297 11.07 27.91 -13.94
N LEU A 298 10.59 27.70 -12.72
CA LEU A 298 11.30 26.89 -11.73
C LEU A 298 10.80 25.44 -11.77
N VAL A 299 11.62 24.54 -12.32
CA VAL A 299 11.44 23.10 -12.28
C VAL A 299 12.01 22.57 -10.97
N VAL A 300 11.23 21.75 -10.25
CA VAL A 300 11.68 21.13 -9.01
C VAL A 300 11.69 19.62 -9.13
N MET A 301 12.64 18.96 -8.46
CA MET A 301 12.71 17.52 -8.28
C MET A 301 12.83 17.24 -6.77
N GLY A 302 11.92 16.40 -6.23
CA GLY A 302 11.91 15.99 -4.83
C GLY A 302 11.68 14.48 -4.74
N SER A 303 12.75 13.67 -4.77
CA SER A 303 12.66 12.21 -4.71
C SER A 303 13.97 11.56 -4.30
N ARG A 304 13.95 10.24 -4.06
CA ARG A 304 15.20 9.46 -3.99
C ARG A 304 15.94 9.56 -5.31
N LEU A 305 17.25 9.77 -5.28
CA LEU A 305 18.11 9.88 -6.47
C LEU A 305 18.58 8.48 -6.88
N THR A 306 17.70 7.73 -7.55
CA THR A 306 17.92 6.35 -7.98
C THR A 306 17.58 6.18 -9.46
N GLU A 307 18.03 5.08 -10.06
CA GLU A 307 17.64 4.70 -11.43
C GLU A 307 16.14 4.44 -11.54
N GLN A 308 15.50 3.88 -10.49
CA GLN A 308 14.04 3.76 -10.45
C GLN A 308 13.36 5.12 -10.68
N LYS A 309 13.86 6.17 -10.06
CA LYS A 309 13.32 7.54 -10.16
C LYS A 309 13.89 8.33 -11.34
N MET A 310 14.54 7.65 -12.28
CA MET A 310 15.11 8.22 -13.51
C MET A 310 16.04 9.43 -13.24
N ALA A 311 16.77 9.43 -12.12
CA ALA A 311 17.74 10.48 -11.82
C ALA A 311 18.91 10.47 -12.81
N ASP A 312 19.26 9.33 -13.40
CA ASP A 312 20.19 9.14 -14.51
C ASP A 312 19.69 9.84 -15.78
N VAL A 313 18.44 9.59 -16.17
CA VAL A 313 17.81 10.22 -17.34
C VAL A 313 17.69 11.74 -17.15
N ALA A 314 17.32 12.18 -15.95
CA ALA A 314 17.20 13.61 -15.62
C ALA A 314 18.56 14.33 -15.72
N ALA A 315 19.66 13.68 -15.28
CA ALA A 315 21.01 14.26 -15.39
C ALA A 315 21.43 14.53 -16.85
N GLU A 316 20.89 13.79 -17.82
CA GLU A 316 21.16 13.97 -19.25
C GLU A 316 20.12 14.83 -19.97
N ALA A 317 18.84 14.79 -19.54
CA ALA A 317 17.76 15.56 -20.16
C ALA A 317 17.80 17.05 -19.76
N LEU A 318 18.08 17.33 -18.48
CA LEU A 318 18.07 18.71 -17.96
C LEU A 318 19.04 19.65 -18.67
N PRO A 319 20.32 19.29 -18.98
CA PRO A 319 21.23 20.14 -19.75
C PRO A 319 20.63 20.60 -21.07
N ARG A 320 20.06 19.67 -21.85
CA ARG A 320 19.47 19.95 -23.17
C ARG A 320 18.35 21.00 -23.08
N VAL A 321 17.50 20.88 -22.04
CA VAL A 321 16.39 21.81 -21.87
C VAL A 321 16.87 23.14 -21.28
N LEU A 322 17.84 23.14 -20.37
CA LEU A 322 18.47 24.37 -19.87
C LEU A 322 19.14 25.19 -20.98
N GLU A 323 19.76 24.54 -21.98
CA GLU A 323 20.33 25.22 -23.15
C GLU A 323 19.24 25.81 -24.04
N ALA A 324 18.13 25.08 -24.27
CA ALA A 324 17.06 25.53 -25.12
C ALA A 324 16.18 26.64 -24.50
N TYR A 325 16.11 26.68 -23.16
CA TYR A 325 15.28 27.63 -22.42
C TYR A 325 16.09 28.41 -21.37
N PRO A 326 16.65 29.57 -21.72
CA PRO A 326 17.47 30.39 -20.82
C PRO A 326 16.76 30.86 -19.56
N ASP A 327 15.44 30.95 -19.58
CA ASP A 327 14.54 31.32 -18.47
C ASP A 327 14.14 30.14 -17.56
N MET A 328 14.68 28.95 -17.84
CA MET A 328 14.45 27.77 -16.96
C MET A 328 15.46 27.71 -15.82
N GLN A 329 14.98 27.40 -14.63
CA GLN A 329 15.79 27.07 -13.45
C GLN A 329 15.39 25.70 -12.90
N VAL A 330 16.31 25.05 -12.18
CA VAL A 330 16.11 23.71 -11.60
C VAL A 330 16.56 23.69 -10.14
N ALA A 331 15.68 23.21 -9.25
CA ALA A 331 16.01 22.95 -7.85
C ALA A 331 15.78 21.48 -7.52
N ILE A 332 16.82 20.77 -7.10
CA ILE A 332 16.81 19.34 -6.80
C ILE A 332 17.02 19.12 -5.31
N LEU A 333 16.11 18.36 -4.66
CA LEU A 333 16.21 17.93 -3.27
C LEU A 333 16.06 16.42 -3.20
N GLY A 334 17.08 15.70 -2.75
CA GLY A 334 17.00 14.25 -2.63
C GLY A 334 18.33 13.63 -2.22
N GLN A 335 18.30 12.34 -1.97
CA GLN A 335 19.48 11.51 -1.68
C GLN A 335 19.32 10.13 -2.28
N GLY A 336 20.43 9.43 -2.55
CA GLY A 336 20.37 8.09 -3.10
C GLY A 336 21.72 7.56 -3.57
N ASP A 337 21.79 7.14 -4.82
CA ASP A 337 23.02 6.64 -5.43
C ASP A 337 24.07 7.76 -5.54
N ARG A 338 25.26 7.52 -4.98
CA ARG A 338 26.37 8.50 -4.94
C ARG A 338 26.80 8.96 -6.33
N ARG A 339 26.75 8.09 -7.32
CA ARG A 339 27.09 8.43 -8.73
C ARG A 339 26.08 9.43 -9.29
N LEU A 340 24.78 9.20 -9.05
CA LEU A 340 23.70 10.07 -9.51
C LEU A 340 23.70 11.41 -8.75
N GLU A 341 23.96 11.38 -7.44
CA GLU A 341 24.19 12.62 -6.68
C GLU A 341 25.36 13.44 -7.24
N GLY A 342 26.45 12.76 -7.59
CA GLY A 342 27.62 13.39 -8.21
C GLY A 342 27.29 14.03 -9.56
N ALA A 343 26.54 13.33 -10.43
CA ALA A 343 26.14 13.85 -11.74
C ALA A 343 25.24 15.08 -11.62
N LEU A 344 24.26 15.08 -10.70
CA LEU A 344 23.37 16.23 -10.49
C LEU A 344 24.09 17.42 -9.81
N LYS A 345 25.07 17.18 -8.95
CA LYS A 345 25.95 18.24 -8.43
C LYS A 345 26.81 18.84 -9.52
N ALA A 346 27.37 18.03 -10.44
CA ALA A 346 28.13 18.52 -11.58
C ALA A 346 27.29 19.41 -12.50
N LEU A 347 26.03 19.05 -12.71
CA LEU A 347 25.04 19.87 -13.42
C LEU A 347 24.87 21.25 -12.77
N ALA A 348 24.75 21.30 -11.44
CA ALA A 348 24.65 22.57 -10.70
C ALA A 348 25.91 23.44 -10.86
N VAL A 349 27.11 22.85 -11.00
CA VAL A 349 28.36 23.57 -11.30
C VAL A 349 28.36 24.09 -12.73
N GLN A 350 27.84 23.32 -13.68
CA GLN A 350 27.79 23.70 -15.09
C GLN A 350 26.82 24.87 -15.35
N TYR A 351 25.72 24.95 -14.61
CA TYR A 351 24.69 25.99 -14.76
C TYR A 351 24.50 26.79 -13.46
N PRO A 352 25.52 27.57 -13.03
CA PRO A 352 25.45 28.33 -11.79
C PRO A 352 24.28 29.31 -11.82
N GLN A 353 23.62 29.49 -10.66
CA GLN A 353 22.42 30.30 -10.49
C GLN A 353 21.16 29.86 -11.27
N ARG A 354 21.26 28.81 -12.10
CA ARG A 354 20.14 28.23 -12.85
C ARG A 354 19.82 26.78 -12.43
N CYS A 355 20.79 26.06 -11.92
CA CYS A 355 20.62 24.72 -11.39
C CYS A 355 21.22 24.61 -9.99
N ALA A 356 20.52 23.99 -9.06
CA ALA A 356 21.02 23.71 -7.72
C ALA A 356 20.55 22.35 -7.21
N THR A 357 21.47 21.63 -6.56
CA THR A 357 21.21 20.29 -5.99
C THR A 357 21.56 20.29 -4.51
N ARG A 358 20.59 19.91 -3.68
CA ARG A 358 20.77 19.67 -2.25
C ARG A 358 20.58 18.20 -1.95
N ILE A 359 21.60 17.61 -1.35
CA ILE A 359 21.57 16.21 -0.95
C ILE A 359 21.04 16.11 0.47
N GLY A 360 20.10 15.20 0.66
CA GLY A 360 19.45 14.90 1.94
C GLY A 360 17.94 14.88 1.84
N TYR A 361 17.31 14.46 2.93
CA TYR A 361 15.87 14.55 3.12
C TYR A 361 15.53 15.65 4.14
N ASN A 362 14.56 16.47 3.81
CA ASN A 362 14.05 17.51 4.69
C ASN A 362 12.56 17.75 4.40
N GLU A 363 11.69 17.36 5.31
CA GLU A 363 10.25 17.48 5.14
C GLU A 363 9.79 18.93 4.92
N ALA A 364 10.26 19.86 5.75
CA ALA A 364 9.98 21.28 5.57
C ALA A 364 10.48 21.81 4.21
N GLY A 365 11.64 21.30 3.76
CA GLY A 365 12.17 21.56 2.42
C GLY A 365 11.28 21.03 1.31
N ALA A 366 10.69 19.85 1.47
CA ALA A 366 9.73 19.27 0.50
C ALA A 366 8.47 20.14 0.36
N HIS A 367 7.89 20.59 1.49
CA HIS A 367 6.75 21.52 1.48
C HIS A 367 7.09 22.81 0.72
N ARG A 368 8.25 23.43 1.01
CA ARG A 368 8.68 24.66 0.31
C ARG A 368 9.01 24.41 -1.15
N LEU A 369 9.55 23.22 -1.49
CA LEU A 369 9.82 22.82 -2.87
C LEU A 369 8.53 22.81 -3.69
N HIS A 370 7.48 22.17 -3.18
CA HIS A 370 6.16 22.15 -3.82
C HIS A 370 5.51 23.55 -3.86
N ALA A 371 5.66 24.33 -2.80
CA ALA A 371 5.09 25.68 -2.78
C ALA A 371 5.75 26.64 -3.76
N GLY A 372 7.07 26.55 -3.95
CA GLY A 372 7.84 27.46 -4.80
C GLY A 372 8.00 27.00 -6.25
N GLY A 373 7.86 25.70 -6.56
CA GLY A 373 7.98 25.18 -7.91
C GLY A 373 6.87 25.64 -8.85
N ASP A 374 7.19 25.80 -10.13
CA ASP A 374 6.19 25.91 -11.20
C ASP A 374 5.88 24.51 -11.76
N ILE A 375 6.89 23.70 -11.94
CA ILE A 375 6.84 22.35 -12.52
C ILE A 375 7.50 21.37 -11.55
N LEU A 376 6.85 20.24 -11.25
CA LEU A 376 7.49 19.08 -10.63
C LEU A 376 7.92 18.11 -11.75
N LEU A 377 9.21 17.81 -11.85
CA LEU A 377 9.69 16.70 -12.68
C LEU A 377 9.78 15.43 -11.82
N HIS A 378 8.98 14.41 -12.15
CA HIS A 378 8.90 13.15 -11.41
C HIS A 378 8.89 11.96 -12.38
N GLY A 379 10.06 11.65 -12.94
CA GLY A 379 10.26 10.45 -13.75
C GLY A 379 10.33 9.20 -12.88
N SER A 380 9.81 8.10 -13.38
CA SER A 380 9.96 6.78 -12.76
C SER A 380 9.86 5.68 -13.83
N ARG A 381 10.75 4.67 -13.76
CA ARG A 381 10.64 3.45 -14.58
C ARG A 381 9.47 2.58 -14.17
N PHE A 382 9.19 2.55 -12.88
CA PHE A 382 7.97 1.99 -12.29
C PHE A 382 7.59 2.80 -11.05
N GLU A 383 6.30 3.07 -10.89
CA GLU A 383 5.78 3.87 -9.78
C GLU A 383 4.44 3.31 -9.34
N PRO A 384 4.38 2.53 -8.26
CA PRO A 384 3.11 1.93 -7.84
C PRO A 384 1.98 2.94 -7.68
N PHE A 385 2.26 4.11 -7.08
CA PHE A 385 1.27 5.16 -6.95
C PHE A 385 1.79 6.56 -7.30
N GLY A 386 2.78 7.07 -6.57
CA GLY A 386 3.33 8.41 -6.80
C GLY A 386 2.64 9.50 -5.97
N LEU A 387 2.87 9.51 -4.67
CA LEU A 387 2.33 10.55 -3.77
C LEU A 387 2.87 11.95 -4.06
N THR A 388 4.15 12.05 -4.45
CA THR A 388 4.84 13.32 -4.69
C THR A 388 4.15 14.20 -5.75
N PRO A 389 3.69 13.69 -6.92
CA PRO A 389 2.88 14.45 -7.85
C PRO A 389 1.59 15.01 -7.24
N LEU A 390 0.92 14.26 -6.36
CA LEU A 390 -0.30 14.72 -5.71
C LEU A 390 -0.04 15.86 -4.73
N TYR A 391 1.07 15.78 -3.98
CA TYR A 391 1.51 16.90 -3.13
C TYR A 391 1.80 18.15 -3.97
N ALA A 392 2.51 18.01 -5.09
CA ALA A 392 2.78 19.12 -6.00
C ALA A 392 1.48 19.75 -6.53
N MET A 393 0.52 18.94 -6.97
CA MET A 393 -0.79 19.39 -7.44
C MET A 393 -1.52 20.21 -6.38
N ARG A 394 -1.53 19.76 -5.12
CA ARG A 394 -2.14 20.51 -4.00
C ARG A 394 -1.56 21.90 -3.84
N TYR A 395 -0.28 22.08 -4.16
CA TYR A 395 0.42 23.38 -4.11
C TYR A 395 0.40 24.14 -5.43
N GLY A 396 -0.33 23.68 -6.44
CA GLY A 396 -0.40 24.32 -7.76
C GLY A 396 0.92 24.25 -8.54
N THR A 397 1.76 23.28 -8.21
CA THR A 397 2.95 22.92 -8.97
C THR A 397 2.58 21.80 -9.93
N VAL A 398 2.69 22.07 -11.24
CA VAL A 398 2.21 21.17 -12.28
C VAL A 398 3.17 20.00 -12.44
N PRO A 399 2.76 18.74 -12.25
CA PRO A 399 3.63 17.60 -12.39
C PRO A 399 3.88 17.24 -13.86
N ILE A 400 5.10 16.78 -14.14
CA ILE A 400 5.47 16.00 -15.32
C ILE A 400 5.87 14.63 -14.81
N GLY A 401 5.12 13.58 -15.15
CA GLY A 401 5.34 12.21 -14.71
C GLY A 401 5.53 11.23 -15.86
N SER A 402 6.15 10.07 -15.56
CA SER A 402 6.10 8.90 -16.46
C SER A 402 4.69 8.32 -16.51
N ARG A 403 4.27 7.80 -17.65
CA ARG A 403 2.95 7.15 -17.79
C ARG A 403 2.99 5.72 -17.25
N VAL A 404 3.19 5.58 -15.95
CA VAL A 404 3.23 4.30 -15.25
C VAL A 404 2.46 4.36 -13.94
N GLY A 405 1.92 3.24 -13.50
CA GLY A 405 1.24 3.04 -12.23
C GLY A 405 0.25 4.15 -11.87
N GLY A 406 0.29 4.61 -10.63
CA GLY A 406 -0.64 5.63 -10.15
C GLY A 406 -0.50 7.01 -10.80
N MET A 407 0.66 7.33 -11.38
CA MET A 407 0.79 8.57 -12.15
C MET A 407 -0.08 8.56 -13.41
N ALA A 408 -0.21 7.41 -14.08
CA ALA A 408 -1.12 7.25 -15.21
C ALA A 408 -2.61 7.36 -14.81
N ASP A 409 -2.93 7.05 -13.55
CA ASP A 409 -4.30 7.13 -13.02
C ASP A 409 -4.67 8.54 -12.48
N THR A 410 -3.68 9.36 -12.13
CA THR A 410 -3.90 10.62 -11.40
C THR A 410 -3.55 11.89 -12.18
N ILE A 411 -2.70 11.77 -13.21
CA ILE A 411 -2.28 12.88 -14.04
C ILE A 411 -3.11 12.89 -15.33
N GLU A 412 -3.93 13.92 -15.47
CA GLU A 412 -4.73 14.19 -16.66
C GLU A 412 -3.92 15.08 -17.63
N ASP A 413 -3.35 14.45 -18.65
CA ASP A 413 -2.53 15.11 -19.67
C ASP A 413 -3.43 15.62 -20.80
N PRO A 414 -3.32 16.90 -21.23
CA PRO A 414 -4.14 17.44 -22.32
C PRO A 414 -3.79 16.89 -23.72
N GLY A 415 -2.73 16.08 -23.84
CA GLY A 415 -2.22 15.58 -25.11
C GLY A 415 -1.34 16.57 -25.86
N ALA A 416 -0.74 16.11 -26.96
CA ALA A 416 0.22 16.90 -27.75
C ALA A 416 -0.42 18.15 -28.38
N ASP A 417 -1.62 18.00 -28.91
CA ASP A 417 -2.35 19.08 -29.62
C ASP A 417 -3.04 20.07 -28.67
N THR A 418 -3.03 19.79 -27.36
CA THR A 418 -3.57 20.62 -26.28
C THR A 418 -4.96 21.18 -26.60
N PRO A 419 -5.97 20.36 -26.93
CA PRO A 419 -7.29 20.84 -27.27
C PRO A 419 -7.95 21.51 -26.06
N LEU A 420 -8.70 22.60 -26.29
CA LEU A 420 -9.36 23.36 -25.21
C LEU A 420 -10.27 22.48 -24.34
N THR A 421 -10.90 21.46 -24.92
CA THR A 421 -11.74 20.51 -24.19
C THR A 421 -10.93 19.67 -23.18
N ALA A 422 -9.72 19.25 -23.53
CA ALA A 422 -8.84 18.52 -22.62
C ALA A 422 -8.26 19.42 -21.52
N MET A 423 -8.05 20.71 -21.81
CA MET A 423 -7.61 21.69 -20.82
C MET A 423 -8.60 21.91 -19.67
N ALA A 424 -9.87 21.56 -19.86
CA ALA A 424 -10.87 21.65 -18.80
C ALA A 424 -10.55 20.73 -17.60
N PHE A 425 -9.83 19.63 -17.81
CA PHE A 425 -9.50 18.63 -16.79
C PHE A 425 -7.98 18.48 -16.56
N ALA A 426 -7.16 18.97 -17.49
CA ALA A 426 -5.72 18.82 -17.42
C ALA A 426 -5.14 19.35 -16.10
N ASN A 427 -4.37 18.50 -15.40
CA ASN A 427 -3.72 18.83 -14.12
C ASN A 427 -2.22 18.57 -14.12
N GLY A 428 -1.65 18.01 -15.21
CA GLY A 428 -0.25 17.72 -15.37
C GLY A 428 0.10 17.24 -16.77
N LEU A 429 1.31 16.74 -16.95
CA LEU A 429 1.79 16.18 -18.21
C LEU A 429 2.36 14.77 -17.97
N LEU A 430 2.23 13.90 -18.96
CA LEU A 430 2.79 12.56 -18.95
C LEU A 430 3.73 12.37 -20.15
N PHE A 431 4.75 11.53 -19.96
CA PHE A 431 5.60 11.05 -21.03
C PHE A 431 5.73 9.53 -20.98
N ASP A 432 5.98 8.95 -22.15
CA ASP A 432 6.12 7.50 -22.32
C ASP A 432 7.61 7.15 -22.53
N GLY A 433 8.01 6.02 -21.95
CA GLY A 433 9.39 5.53 -22.01
C GLY A 433 10.30 6.09 -20.93
N ASP A 434 11.51 5.52 -20.86
CA ASP A 434 12.51 5.78 -19.83
C ASP A 434 13.81 6.36 -20.42
N HIS A 435 13.71 7.11 -21.52
CA HIS A 435 14.85 7.67 -22.24
C HIS A 435 14.85 9.21 -22.22
N VAL A 436 16.00 9.77 -22.47
CA VAL A 436 16.32 11.21 -22.36
C VAL A 436 15.39 12.07 -23.21
N ASP A 437 15.13 11.66 -24.46
CA ASP A 437 14.29 12.44 -25.39
C ASP A 437 12.85 12.55 -24.92
N ALA A 438 12.28 11.48 -24.33
CA ALA A 438 10.92 11.49 -23.79
C ALA A 438 10.76 12.53 -22.67
N MET A 439 11.70 12.53 -21.72
CA MET A 439 11.71 13.49 -20.61
C MET A 439 11.98 14.91 -21.08
N ALA A 440 12.95 15.13 -21.97
CA ALA A 440 13.27 16.45 -22.51
C ALA A 440 12.11 17.04 -23.33
N ASN A 441 11.41 16.23 -24.12
CA ASN A 441 10.24 16.64 -24.88
C ASN A 441 9.06 17.02 -23.96
N ALA A 442 8.82 16.27 -22.88
CA ALA A 442 7.78 16.61 -21.90
C ALA A 442 8.08 17.93 -21.18
N LEU A 443 9.34 18.14 -20.76
CA LEU A 443 9.79 19.42 -20.22
C LEU A 443 9.61 20.57 -21.23
N SER A 444 10.02 20.38 -22.49
CA SER A 444 9.86 21.38 -23.55
C SER A 444 8.38 21.72 -23.80
N ARG A 445 7.50 20.72 -23.75
CA ARG A 445 6.05 20.89 -23.86
C ARG A 445 5.50 21.74 -22.69
N ALA A 446 5.96 21.49 -21.47
CA ALA A 446 5.60 22.29 -20.30
C ALA A 446 6.09 23.73 -20.42
N MET A 447 7.34 23.95 -20.89
CA MET A 447 7.89 25.28 -21.14
C MET A 447 7.08 26.07 -22.18
N HIS A 448 6.56 25.41 -23.22
CA HIS A 448 5.66 26.03 -24.18
C HIS A 448 4.32 26.39 -23.55
N LEU A 449 3.67 25.49 -22.82
CA LEU A 449 2.40 25.75 -22.13
C LEU A 449 2.53 26.88 -21.10
N ARG A 450 3.67 27.00 -20.46
CA ARG A 450 3.95 28.07 -19.48
C ARG A 450 3.91 29.47 -20.11
N LYS A 451 4.20 29.58 -21.41
CA LYS A 451 4.07 30.84 -22.19
C LYS A 451 2.63 31.26 -22.44
N HIS A 452 1.65 30.40 -22.14
CA HIS A 452 0.22 30.67 -22.25
C HIS A 452 -0.42 30.78 -20.85
N PRO A 453 -0.39 31.96 -20.20
CA PRO A 453 -0.77 32.12 -18.79
C PRO A 453 -2.17 31.63 -18.44
N MET A 454 -3.12 31.77 -19.38
CA MET A 454 -4.52 31.32 -19.15
C MET A 454 -4.61 29.79 -19.06
N LEU A 455 -3.93 29.09 -19.98
CA LEU A 455 -3.91 27.61 -19.99
C LEU A 455 -3.16 27.09 -18.78
N TRP A 456 -2.01 27.69 -18.47
CA TRP A 456 -1.22 27.32 -17.30
C TRP A 456 -2.00 27.45 -15.99
N ARG A 457 -2.68 28.58 -15.79
CA ARG A 457 -3.53 28.80 -14.61
C ARG A 457 -4.73 27.85 -14.55
N ALA A 458 -5.29 27.46 -15.70
CA ALA A 458 -6.33 26.45 -15.74
C ALA A 458 -5.80 25.11 -15.20
N MET A 459 -4.64 24.63 -15.67
CA MET A 459 -3.98 23.41 -15.15
C MET A 459 -3.68 23.51 -13.65
N GLN A 460 -3.14 24.63 -13.19
CA GLN A 460 -2.86 24.84 -11.75
C GLN A 460 -4.14 24.75 -10.92
N ARG A 461 -5.25 25.37 -11.37
CA ARG A 461 -6.54 25.28 -10.65
C ARG A 461 -7.09 23.88 -10.66
N ASN A 462 -7.05 23.17 -11.78
CA ASN A 462 -7.49 21.79 -11.87
C ASN A 462 -6.69 20.91 -10.92
N ALA A 463 -5.34 21.04 -10.93
CA ALA A 463 -4.46 20.33 -10.03
C ALA A 463 -4.81 20.56 -8.55
N MET A 464 -5.00 21.81 -8.15
CA MET A 464 -5.33 22.16 -6.76
C MET A 464 -6.76 21.76 -6.34
N SER A 465 -7.70 21.64 -7.29
CA SER A 465 -9.10 21.31 -7.02
C SER A 465 -9.42 19.82 -7.13
N THR A 466 -8.51 19.01 -7.70
CA THR A 466 -8.70 17.56 -7.76
C THR A 466 -8.66 16.98 -6.34
N ASP A 467 -9.70 16.20 -6.01
CA ASP A 467 -9.81 15.55 -4.70
C ASP A 467 -9.02 14.24 -4.68
N PHE A 468 -7.88 14.26 -4.01
CA PHE A 468 -7.05 13.10 -3.71
C PHE A 468 -7.09 12.73 -2.21
N SER A 469 -8.14 13.12 -1.48
CA SER A 469 -8.24 12.83 -0.06
C SER A 469 -8.46 11.35 0.21
N TRP A 470 -8.06 10.91 1.40
CA TRP A 470 -8.39 9.58 1.91
C TRP A 470 -9.90 9.37 2.08
N GLN A 471 -10.68 10.42 2.31
CA GLN A 471 -12.14 10.36 2.39
C GLN A 471 -12.77 9.86 1.09
N ARG A 472 -12.16 10.20 -0.06
CA ARG A 472 -12.55 9.67 -1.37
C ARG A 472 -12.04 8.24 -1.58
N ALA A 473 -10.78 7.99 -1.26
CA ALA A 473 -10.11 6.71 -1.51
C ALA A 473 -10.69 5.57 -0.66
N VAL A 474 -11.10 5.85 0.57
CA VAL A 474 -11.52 4.84 1.56
C VAL A 474 -12.78 4.08 1.18
N GLY A 475 -13.66 4.64 0.35
CA GLY A 475 -14.91 3.98 -0.07
C GLY A 475 -14.68 2.61 -0.73
N ALA A 476 -13.62 2.47 -1.55
CA ALA A 476 -13.27 1.19 -2.15
C ALA A 476 -12.81 0.14 -1.11
N TYR A 477 -12.15 0.59 -0.03
CA TYR A 477 -11.82 -0.31 1.09
C TYR A 477 -13.06 -0.72 1.86
N GLU A 478 -14.03 0.18 2.08
CA GLU A 478 -15.33 -0.17 2.73
C GLU A 478 -16.07 -1.24 1.92
N GLU A 479 -16.15 -1.10 0.60
CA GLU A 479 -16.76 -2.08 -0.29
C GLU A 479 -16.02 -3.43 -0.25
N LEU A 480 -14.69 -3.42 -0.28
CA LEU A 480 -13.87 -4.62 -0.16
C LEU A 480 -14.15 -5.34 1.16
N LEU A 481 -14.10 -4.63 2.28
CA LEU A 481 -14.30 -5.18 3.62
C LEU A 481 -15.72 -5.74 3.80
N ALA A 482 -16.74 -5.03 3.33
CA ALA A 482 -18.13 -5.50 3.34
C ALA A 482 -18.29 -6.79 2.51
N SER A 483 -17.60 -6.90 1.37
CA SER A 483 -17.64 -8.11 0.53
C SER A 483 -17.01 -9.34 1.18
N LEU A 484 -16.05 -9.15 2.09
CA LEU A 484 -15.40 -10.23 2.82
C LEU A 484 -16.30 -10.81 3.91
N VAL A 485 -17.00 -9.94 4.66
CA VAL A 485 -17.87 -10.33 5.77
C VAL A 485 -19.21 -10.90 5.27
N SER A 486 -19.84 -10.29 4.24
CA SER A 486 -21.12 -10.76 3.69
C SER A 486 -21.05 -12.12 2.99
N ARG A 487 -19.87 -12.52 2.50
CA ARG A 487 -19.68 -13.88 1.95
C ARG A 487 -19.71 -14.96 3.04
N GLU A 488 -19.33 -14.63 4.24
CA GLU A 488 -19.42 -15.53 5.39
C GLU A 488 -20.85 -15.76 5.82
N ASP A 489 -21.65 -14.70 5.92
CA ASP A 489 -23.08 -14.80 6.25
C ASP A 489 -23.80 -15.69 5.23
N ALA A 490 -23.54 -15.51 3.93
CA ALA A 490 -24.12 -16.34 2.87
C ALA A 490 -23.63 -17.80 2.89
N ALA A 491 -22.35 -18.04 3.21
CA ALA A 491 -21.79 -19.39 3.31
C ALA A 491 -22.29 -20.11 4.57
N GLN A 492 -22.44 -19.40 5.67
CA GLN A 492 -22.98 -19.90 6.92
C GLN A 492 -24.46 -20.24 6.80
N GLU A 493 -25.28 -19.37 6.18
CA GLU A 493 -26.69 -19.64 5.85
C GLU A 493 -26.86 -20.86 4.93
N GLN A 494 -25.99 -21.03 3.92
CA GLN A 494 -26.00 -22.20 3.05
C GLN A 494 -25.57 -23.47 3.80
N GLY A 495 -24.58 -23.39 4.68
CA GLY A 495 -24.13 -24.50 5.52
C GLY A 495 -25.23 -24.96 6.52
N GLU A 496 -25.90 -24.01 7.15
CA GLU A 496 -27.03 -24.27 8.05
C GLU A 496 -28.23 -24.85 7.29
N ALA A 497 -28.55 -24.32 6.11
CA ALA A 497 -29.61 -24.83 5.26
C ALA A 497 -29.35 -26.27 4.77
N LEU A 498 -28.08 -26.59 4.42
CA LEU A 498 -27.66 -27.96 4.09
C LEU A 498 -27.73 -28.90 5.31
N SER A 499 -27.30 -28.46 6.47
CA SER A 499 -27.35 -29.21 7.73
C SER A 499 -28.79 -29.50 8.14
N GLN A 500 -29.69 -28.51 8.02
CA GLN A 500 -31.13 -28.69 8.28
C GLN A 500 -31.77 -29.67 7.29
N ARG A 501 -31.43 -29.60 6.00
CA ARG A 501 -31.89 -30.55 4.97
C ARG A 501 -31.43 -31.99 5.26
N HIS A 502 -30.18 -32.19 5.67
CA HIS A 502 -29.66 -33.50 6.08
C HIS A 502 -30.28 -33.99 7.36
N GLY A 503 -30.57 -33.11 8.34
CA GLY A 503 -31.30 -33.44 9.57
C GLY A 503 -32.73 -33.88 9.28
N GLN A 504 -33.46 -33.17 8.40
CA GLN A 504 -34.81 -33.52 7.98
C GLN A 504 -34.84 -34.84 7.17
N ALA A 505 -33.87 -35.07 6.29
CA ALA A 505 -33.76 -36.31 5.53
C ALA A 505 -33.49 -37.52 6.45
N ARG A 506 -32.66 -37.38 7.49
CA ARG A 506 -32.42 -38.40 8.52
C ARG A 506 -33.67 -38.68 9.38
N ALA A 507 -34.40 -37.64 9.79
CA ALA A 507 -35.64 -37.78 10.55
C ALA A 507 -36.74 -38.48 9.74
N GLN A 508 -36.87 -38.16 8.43
CA GLN A 508 -37.79 -38.84 7.53
C GLN A 508 -37.40 -40.30 7.25
N ALA A 509 -36.09 -40.60 7.16
CA ALA A 509 -35.63 -41.98 7.05
C ALA A 509 -35.89 -42.80 8.30
N GLN A 510 -35.73 -42.22 9.51
CA GLN A 510 -36.06 -42.87 10.78
C GLN A 510 -37.58 -43.03 10.98
N GLY A 511 -38.38 -42.04 10.58
CA GLY A 511 -39.86 -42.15 10.60
C GLY A 511 -40.39 -43.27 9.71
N LYS A 512 -39.83 -43.42 8.49
CA LYS A 512 -40.19 -44.55 7.61
C LYS A 512 -39.74 -45.91 8.12
N ALA A 513 -38.66 -45.98 8.89
CA ALA A 513 -38.20 -47.22 9.51
C ALA A 513 -39.06 -47.64 10.69
N ILE A 514 -39.70 -46.69 11.41
CA ILE A 514 -40.63 -46.96 12.51
C ILE A 514 -41.99 -47.42 11.98
N ASP A 515 -42.50 -46.86 10.88
CA ASP A 515 -43.74 -47.29 10.23
C ASP A 515 -43.63 -48.67 9.55
N ALA A 516 -42.42 -49.09 9.16
CA ALA A 516 -42.18 -50.44 8.60
C ALA A 516 -42.07 -51.55 9.66
N ALA A 517 -42.03 -51.19 10.97
CA ALA A 517 -41.84 -52.12 12.08
C ALA A 517 -43.15 -52.43 12.87
N THR A 518 -44.34 -52.00 12.41
CA THR A 518 -45.62 -52.31 13.04
C THR A 518 -46.10 -53.68 12.54
N PRO A 519 -46.26 -54.71 13.41
CA PRO A 519 -46.73 -56.05 12.99
C PRO A 519 -48.19 -56.00 12.63
N ALA A 520 -48.57 -56.50 11.44
CA ALA A 520 -49.96 -56.73 11.02
C ALA A 520 -50.60 -57.77 11.88
N ALA A 521 -51.77 -57.44 12.43
CA ALA A 521 -52.64 -58.33 13.25
C ALA A 521 -53.09 -59.52 12.41
N GLU A 522 -53.02 -60.75 13.01
CA GLU A 522 -53.54 -61.98 12.48
C GLU A 522 -55.10 -61.96 12.35
N PRO A 523 -55.66 -62.57 11.28
CA PRO A 523 -57.04 -63.07 11.31
C PRO A 523 -57.08 -64.59 11.46
N ALA A 524 -58.05 -65.00 12.23
CA ALA A 524 -58.35 -66.33 12.77
C ALA A 524 -58.49 -67.50 11.77
N ARG A 525 -58.15 -68.68 12.31
CA ARG A 525 -58.25 -70.02 11.79
C ARG A 525 -59.59 -70.35 11.04
N ASN A 526 -59.43 -71.09 9.93
CA ASN A 526 -60.37 -72.20 9.68
C ASN A 526 -59.64 -73.42 9.03
N ARG A 527 -59.91 -74.61 9.67
CA ARG A 527 -59.43 -75.95 9.30
C ARG A 527 -60.06 -76.41 8.00
N ARG A 528 -59.30 -77.10 7.17
CA ARG A 528 -59.65 -78.45 6.64
C ARG A 528 -58.50 -79.00 5.77
N THR A 529 -57.91 -80.06 6.29
CA THR A 529 -57.56 -81.38 5.74
C THR A 529 -57.36 -81.54 4.19
N ARG A 530 -56.24 -82.03 3.81
CA ARG A 530 -55.90 -83.35 3.24
C ARG A 530 -54.75 -83.32 2.20
N GLN A 531 -53.81 -84.19 2.52
CA GLN A 531 -53.15 -85.20 1.71
C GLN A 531 -52.20 -84.74 0.51
N ALA A 532 -50.96 -84.94 0.72
CA ALA A 532 -50.14 -86.11 0.31
C ALA A 532 -49.50 -86.06 -1.07
N ARG A 533 -48.26 -86.43 -1.06
CA ARG A 533 -47.35 -86.93 -2.15
C ARG A 533 -46.64 -85.78 -2.93
N GLY A 534 -45.39 -85.81 -3.09
CA GLY A 534 -44.36 -86.80 -3.03
C GLY A 534 -43.23 -86.27 -3.97
N SER A 535 -42.09 -86.52 -3.50
CA SER A 535 -40.93 -86.92 -4.34
C SER A 535 -40.13 -85.93 -5.14
N MET A 536 -38.93 -85.93 -4.75
CA MET A 536 -37.67 -86.06 -5.49
C MET A 536 -36.96 -84.77 -5.91
N MET A 537 -35.83 -84.61 -5.29
CA MET A 537 -34.56 -84.10 -5.83
C MET A 537 -34.12 -84.89 -7.08
N PRO A 538 -33.01 -84.58 -7.73
CA PRO A 538 -32.06 -83.46 -7.68
C PRO A 538 -31.65 -82.97 -9.09
N VAL A 539 -30.93 -81.91 -9.24
CA VAL A 539 -29.52 -81.77 -9.59
C VAL A 539 -29.14 -80.28 -9.45
#